data_2d6867c3c52f7b9359555af45f735bd8
#
_entry.id   2d6867c3c52f7b9359555af45f735bd8
#
_cell.length_a   1.000
_cell.length_b   1.000
_cell.length_c   1.000
_cell.angle_alpha   90.00
_cell.angle_beta   90.00
_cell.angle_gamma   90.00
#
_symmetry.space_group_name_H-M   'P 1'
#
loop_
_entity.id
_entity.type
_entity.pdbx_description
1 polymer ?
#
loop_
_entity_poly.entity_id
_entity_poly.type
_entity_poly.pdbx_seq_one_letter_code
_entity_poly.pdbx_strand_id
1 'polypeptide(L)'
;MNNLEVNEQTIANSERIMKMLAQRGIISDKNIDGEKMKNVGQEKKYHNTLLLLKNYRTIAWVLECFPDTLAEELEQPFEGLDELLDRFDAEMGMENRKLENRMMSVQKSRLMIDRVNEALSVLKKKPDNGQKLYDLIYQTYISPKKLRLSDILYRLDMSPRHYYRLREQAVNILSIRLWS
;
A
#
# COMPACT_ATOMS: atom_id res chain seq x y z
N MET A 1 -12.46 -33.68 -11.79
CA MET A 1 -11.83 -32.84 -12.79
C MET A 1 -11.03 -31.64 -12.22
N ASN A 2 -11.22 -31.25 -10.97
CA ASN A 2 -10.61 -30.00 -10.46
C ASN A 2 -9.20 -30.11 -9.85
N ASN A 3 -8.69 -31.31 -9.57
CA ASN A 3 -7.37 -31.45 -8.91
C ASN A 3 -6.16 -31.35 -9.87
N LEU A 4 -6.35 -31.62 -11.15
CA LEU A 4 -5.29 -31.53 -12.16
C LEU A 4 -5.04 -30.07 -12.60
N GLU A 5 -6.10 -29.28 -12.81
CA GLU A 5 -5.98 -27.86 -13.18
C GLU A 5 -5.39 -26.99 -12.07
N VAL A 6 -5.74 -27.27 -10.80
CA VAL A 6 -5.15 -26.60 -9.63
C VAL A 6 -3.66 -26.90 -9.52
N ASN A 7 -3.26 -28.11 -9.86
CA ASN A 7 -1.86 -28.53 -9.79
C ASN A 7 -1.01 -27.88 -10.88
N GLU A 8 -1.52 -27.77 -12.10
CA GLU A 8 -0.84 -27.09 -13.22
C GLU A 8 -0.68 -25.57 -12.98
N GLN A 9 -1.70 -24.91 -12.46
CA GLN A 9 -1.63 -23.50 -12.11
C GLN A 9 -0.64 -23.23 -10.95
N THR A 10 -0.59 -24.13 -9.98
CA THR A 10 0.35 -24.03 -8.85
C THR A 10 1.79 -24.23 -9.32
N ILE A 11 2.04 -25.17 -10.23
CA ILE A 11 3.35 -25.42 -10.83
C ILE A 11 3.78 -24.22 -11.66
N ALA A 12 2.92 -23.69 -12.55
CA ALA A 12 3.22 -22.54 -13.38
C ALA A 12 3.52 -21.27 -12.55
N ASN A 13 2.82 -21.06 -11.45
CA ASN A 13 3.09 -19.95 -10.52
C ASN A 13 4.41 -20.13 -9.78
N SER A 14 4.74 -21.34 -9.35
CA SER A 14 6.02 -21.63 -8.69
C SER A 14 7.20 -21.45 -9.64
N GLU A 15 7.10 -21.89 -10.89
CA GLU A 15 8.13 -21.68 -11.93
C GLU A 15 8.31 -20.18 -12.23
N ARG A 16 7.23 -19.41 -12.30
CA ARG A 16 7.28 -17.96 -12.52
C ARG A 16 7.98 -17.24 -11.37
N ILE A 17 7.68 -17.64 -10.14
CA ILE A 17 8.34 -17.11 -8.93
C ILE A 17 9.82 -17.48 -8.94
N MET A 18 10.16 -18.74 -9.23
CA MET A 18 11.55 -19.19 -9.31
C MET A 18 12.34 -18.46 -10.38
N LYS A 19 11.74 -18.24 -11.55
CA LYS A 19 12.36 -17.47 -12.65
C LYS A 19 12.61 -16.01 -12.26
N MET A 20 11.65 -15.38 -11.58
CA MET A 20 11.79 -14.01 -11.06
C MET A 20 12.89 -13.91 -10.00
N LEU A 21 12.98 -14.88 -9.09
CA LEU A 21 14.02 -14.93 -8.06
C LEU A 21 15.41 -15.17 -8.66
N ALA A 22 15.50 -16.00 -9.72
CA ALA A 22 16.73 -16.23 -10.45
C ALA A 22 17.20 -14.99 -11.21
N GLN A 23 16.28 -14.27 -11.89
CA GLN A 23 16.60 -13.02 -12.59
C GLN A 23 17.12 -11.92 -11.66
N ARG A 24 16.68 -11.91 -10.40
CA ARG A 24 17.16 -10.99 -9.36
C ARG A 24 18.41 -11.49 -8.62
N GLY A 25 18.96 -12.62 -9.04
CA GLY A 25 20.15 -13.21 -8.42
C GLY A 25 19.96 -13.67 -6.97
N ILE A 26 18.71 -13.91 -6.56
CA ILE A 26 18.34 -14.40 -5.22
C ILE A 26 18.57 -15.90 -5.11
N ILE A 27 18.39 -16.60 -6.23
CA ILE A 27 18.63 -18.04 -6.35
C ILE A 27 19.77 -18.23 -7.35
N SER A 28 20.84 -18.82 -6.93
CA SER A 28 21.86 -19.41 -7.80
C SER A 28 21.75 -20.94 -7.70
N ASP A 29 22.35 -21.67 -8.66
CA ASP A 29 22.25 -23.15 -8.76
C ASP A 29 22.55 -23.92 -7.46
N LYS A 30 23.01 -23.26 -6.40
CA LYS A 30 23.41 -23.88 -5.14
C LYS A 30 22.92 -23.20 -3.86
N ASN A 31 22.41 -21.95 -3.88
CA ASN A 31 22.01 -21.23 -2.65
C ASN A 31 20.91 -20.19 -2.88
N ILE A 32 20.00 -20.08 -1.92
CA ILE A 32 19.01 -19.00 -1.82
C ILE A 32 19.64 -17.85 -1.03
N ASP A 33 19.77 -16.67 -1.64
CA ASP A 33 20.25 -15.48 -0.95
C ASP A 33 19.12 -14.86 -0.11
N GLY A 34 19.14 -15.17 1.18
CA GLY A 34 18.14 -14.71 2.14
C GLY A 34 18.09 -13.18 2.32
N GLU A 35 19.21 -12.48 2.14
CA GLU A 35 19.24 -11.01 2.24
C GLU A 35 18.57 -10.37 1.04
N LYS A 36 18.83 -10.86 -0.18
CA LYS A 36 18.15 -10.37 -1.37
C LYS A 36 16.65 -10.67 -1.35
N MET A 37 16.27 -11.82 -0.81
CA MET A 37 14.86 -12.18 -0.63
C MET A 37 14.14 -11.26 0.36
N LYS A 38 14.79 -10.88 1.47
CA LYS A 38 14.27 -9.87 2.40
C LYS A 38 14.14 -8.50 1.73
N ASN A 39 15.13 -8.09 0.95
CA ASN A 39 15.13 -6.81 0.25
C ASN A 39 13.99 -6.71 -0.77
N VAL A 40 13.73 -7.77 -1.55
CA VAL A 40 12.59 -7.83 -2.48
C VAL A 40 11.25 -7.71 -1.77
N GLY A 41 11.09 -8.41 -0.65
CA GLY A 41 9.88 -8.28 0.18
C GLY A 41 9.69 -6.87 0.74
N GLN A 42 10.77 -6.22 1.12
CA GLN A 42 10.77 -4.86 1.64
C GLN A 42 10.46 -3.83 0.56
N GLU A 43 11.03 -3.97 -0.63
CA GLU A 43 10.73 -3.12 -1.79
C GLU A 43 9.24 -3.19 -2.16
N LYS A 44 8.66 -4.39 -2.16
CA LYS A 44 7.24 -4.57 -2.45
C LYS A 44 6.35 -3.90 -1.38
N LYS A 45 6.67 -4.08 -0.11
CA LYS A 45 5.98 -3.42 1.01
C LYS A 45 6.07 -1.90 0.91
N TYR A 46 7.25 -1.38 0.59
CA TYR A 46 7.47 0.05 0.38
C TYR A 46 6.60 0.59 -0.77
N HIS A 47 6.62 -0.10 -1.92
CA HIS A 47 5.84 0.28 -3.10
C HIS A 47 4.34 0.30 -2.80
N ASN A 48 3.82 -0.75 -2.16
CA ASN A 48 2.41 -0.84 -1.77
C ASN A 48 2.01 0.26 -0.78
N THR A 49 2.87 0.58 0.18
CA THR A 49 2.65 1.68 1.12
C THR A 49 2.56 3.02 0.38
N LEU A 50 3.47 3.26 -0.54
CA LEU A 50 3.50 4.49 -1.33
C LEU A 50 2.25 4.61 -2.21
N LEU A 51 1.81 3.51 -2.83
CA LEU A 51 0.60 3.46 -3.63
C LEU A 51 -0.64 3.79 -2.77
N LEU A 52 -0.75 3.20 -1.59
CA LEU A 52 -1.83 3.45 -0.64
C LEU A 52 -1.85 4.92 -0.19
N LEU A 53 -0.71 5.48 0.17
CA LEU A 53 -0.60 6.89 0.57
C LEU A 53 -0.97 7.85 -0.57
N LYS A 54 -0.53 7.59 -1.80
CA LYS A 54 -0.87 8.42 -2.97
C LYS A 54 -2.37 8.47 -3.25
N ASN A 55 -3.08 7.39 -2.94
CA ASN A 55 -4.52 7.27 -3.16
C ASN A 55 -5.35 7.54 -1.89
N TYR A 56 -4.72 7.84 -0.75
CA TYR A 56 -5.40 8.03 0.53
C TYR A 56 -6.55 9.04 0.44
N ARG A 57 -6.31 10.24 -0.14
CA ARG A 57 -7.34 11.28 -0.23
C ARG A 57 -8.57 10.85 -1.01
N THR A 58 -8.35 10.14 -2.12
CA THR A 58 -9.43 9.64 -2.98
C THR A 58 -10.24 8.59 -2.24
N ILE A 59 -9.58 7.64 -1.60
CA ILE A 59 -10.24 6.58 -0.83
C ILE A 59 -11.01 7.17 0.36
N ALA A 60 -10.40 8.08 1.12
CA ALA A 60 -11.04 8.72 2.27
C ALA A 60 -12.28 9.54 1.84
N TRP A 61 -12.18 10.31 0.74
CA TRP A 61 -13.30 11.06 0.22
C TRP A 61 -14.45 10.16 -0.23
N VAL A 62 -14.14 9.07 -0.93
CA VAL A 62 -15.17 8.10 -1.36
C VAL A 62 -15.86 7.49 -0.14
N LEU A 63 -15.11 7.10 0.90
CA LEU A 63 -15.68 6.54 2.13
C LEU A 63 -16.57 7.54 2.89
N GLU A 64 -16.27 8.84 2.82
CA GLU A 64 -17.14 9.89 3.37
C GLU A 64 -18.45 10.03 2.57
N CYS A 65 -18.43 9.79 1.26
CA CYS A 65 -19.62 9.81 0.41
C CYS A 65 -20.54 8.61 0.65
N PHE A 66 -20.02 7.52 1.20
CA PHE A 66 -20.75 6.29 1.48
C PHE A 66 -20.81 6.00 2.98
N PRO A 67 -21.79 6.54 3.73
CA PRO A 67 -22.02 6.15 5.12
C PRO A 67 -22.34 4.65 5.21
N ASP A 68 -22.00 4.02 6.34
CA ASP A 68 -22.09 2.58 6.57
C ASP A 68 -23.41 1.95 6.15
N THR A 69 -24.51 2.63 6.42
CA THR A 69 -25.87 2.19 6.10
C THR A 69 -26.18 2.14 4.60
N LEU A 70 -25.55 3.01 3.81
CA LEU A 70 -25.72 3.03 2.35
C LEU A 70 -24.81 2.03 1.64
N ALA A 71 -23.67 1.71 2.20
CA ALA A 71 -22.75 0.71 1.65
C ALA A 71 -23.34 -0.71 1.70
N GLU A 72 -24.25 -0.96 2.65
CA GLU A 72 -25.00 -2.21 2.76
C GLU A 72 -26.17 -2.31 1.76
N GLU A 73 -26.71 -1.15 1.31
CA GLU A 73 -27.89 -1.08 0.43
C GLU A 73 -27.54 -0.89 -1.06
N LEU A 74 -26.32 -0.47 -1.39
CA LEU A 74 -25.89 -0.23 -2.76
C LEU A 74 -25.33 -1.51 -3.38
N GLU A 75 -26.07 -2.09 -4.33
CA GLU A 75 -25.62 -3.21 -5.15
C GLU A 75 -24.46 -2.86 -6.09
N GLN A 76 -24.18 -1.56 -6.30
CA GLN A 76 -23.07 -1.09 -7.15
C GLN A 76 -22.25 -0.01 -6.46
N PRO A 77 -20.97 -0.26 -6.13
CA PRO A 77 -20.04 0.77 -5.73
C PRO A 77 -19.68 1.69 -6.90
N PHE A 78 -19.15 2.84 -6.56
CA PHE A 78 -18.69 3.88 -7.49
C PHE A 78 -17.74 3.30 -8.56
N GLU A 79 -18.01 3.56 -9.84
CA GLU A 79 -17.28 3.00 -10.98
C GLU A 79 -15.74 3.21 -10.90
N GLY A 80 -15.30 4.35 -10.40
CA GLY A 80 -13.87 4.65 -10.21
C GLY A 80 -13.21 4.01 -8.98
N LEU A 81 -14.00 3.59 -7.98
CA LEU A 81 -13.48 2.92 -6.80
C LEU A 81 -13.07 1.48 -7.10
N ASP A 82 -13.81 0.81 -7.94
CA ASP A 82 -13.54 -0.57 -8.33
C ASP A 82 -12.19 -0.68 -9.05
N GLU A 83 -11.91 0.20 -10.01
CA GLU A 83 -10.61 0.22 -10.70
C GLU A 83 -9.44 0.48 -9.75
N LEU A 84 -9.65 1.35 -8.76
CA LEU A 84 -8.62 1.66 -7.77
C LEU A 84 -8.37 0.46 -6.86
N LEU A 85 -9.41 -0.21 -6.41
CA LEU A 85 -9.34 -1.39 -5.55
C LEU A 85 -8.76 -2.61 -6.29
N ASP A 86 -9.13 -2.78 -7.56
CA ASP A 86 -8.55 -3.82 -8.41
C ASP A 86 -7.04 -3.62 -8.59
N ARG A 87 -6.58 -2.37 -8.71
CA ARG A 87 -5.14 -2.06 -8.72
C ARG A 87 -4.47 -2.40 -7.39
N PHE A 88 -5.09 -2.07 -6.27
CA PHE A 88 -4.56 -2.43 -4.95
C PHE A 88 -4.50 -3.94 -4.76
N ASP A 89 -5.55 -4.65 -5.14
CA ASP A 89 -5.60 -6.12 -5.03
C ASP A 89 -4.53 -6.77 -5.93
N ALA A 90 -4.35 -6.28 -7.16
CA ALA A 90 -3.32 -6.76 -8.07
C ALA A 90 -1.90 -6.49 -7.54
N GLU A 91 -1.64 -5.28 -7.00
CA GLU A 91 -0.35 -4.91 -6.44
C GLU A 91 -0.02 -5.67 -5.14
N MET A 92 -1.05 -5.97 -4.34
CA MET A 92 -0.90 -6.77 -3.12
C MET A 92 -0.85 -8.27 -3.39
N GLY A 93 -1.05 -8.71 -4.64
CA GLY A 93 -1.05 -10.12 -5.03
C GLY A 93 -2.29 -10.87 -4.53
N MET A 94 -3.39 -10.16 -4.28
CA MET A 94 -4.69 -10.74 -3.98
C MET A 94 -5.39 -11.08 -5.29
N GLU A 95 -6.01 -12.27 -5.36
CA GLU A 95 -6.76 -12.67 -6.54
C GLU A 95 -8.01 -11.82 -6.72
N ASN A 96 -8.22 -11.38 -7.97
CA ASN A 96 -9.38 -10.63 -8.42
C ASN A 96 -10.61 -11.55 -8.37
N ARG A 97 -11.39 -11.49 -7.29
CA ARG A 97 -12.65 -12.23 -7.15
C ARG A 97 -13.83 -11.32 -7.44
N LYS A 98 -14.73 -11.86 -8.28
CA LYS A 98 -15.93 -11.21 -8.84
C LYS A 98 -16.84 -10.53 -7.79
N LEU A 99 -17.73 -9.71 -8.30
CA LEU A 99 -18.86 -8.91 -7.81
C LEU A 99 -19.34 -9.10 -6.35
N GLU A 100 -19.35 -10.32 -5.82
CA GLU A 100 -19.66 -10.61 -4.41
C GLU A 100 -18.69 -9.91 -3.43
N ASN A 101 -17.50 -9.52 -3.93
CA ASN A 101 -16.50 -8.82 -3.16
C ASN A 101 -16.62 -7.28 -3.22
N ARG A 102 -17.56 -6.72 -4.00
CA ARG A 102 -17.68 -5.24 -4.10
C ARG A 102 -18.16 -4.62 -2.78
N MET A 103 -19.10 -5.25 -2.10
CA MET A 103 -19.49 -4.80 -0.74
C MET A 103 -18.33 -4.95 0.26
N MET A 104 -17.54 -6.03 0.13
CA MET A 104 -16.33 -6.20 0.92
C MET A 104 -15.26 -5.18 0.57
N SER A 105 -15.25 -4.59 -0.62
CA SER A 105 -14.24 -3.61 -1.04
C SER A 105 -14.34 -2.29 -0.29
N VAL A 106 -15.55 -1.81 0.01
CA VAL A 106 -15.75 -0.61 0.84
C VAL A 106 -15.32 -0.86 2.28
N GLN A 107 -15.67 -2.01 2.85
CA GLN A 107 -15.22 -2.40 4.19
C GLN A 107 -13.71 -2.58 4.27
N LYS A 108 -13.11 -3.22 3.26
CA LYS A 108 -11.65 -3.34 3.14
C LYS A 108 -10.97 -1.98 3.05
N SER A 109 -11.52 -1.07 2.24
CA SER A 109 -10.98 0.28 2.09
C SER A 109 -11.03 1.05 3.40
N ARG A 110 -12.11 0.91 4.16
CA ARG A 110 -12.24 1.51 5.49
C ARG A 110 -11.21 0.93 6.45
N LEU A 111 -11.08 -0.39 6.49
CA LEU A 111 -10.06 -1.05 7.30
C LEU A 111 -8.64 -0.62 6.92
N MET A 112 -8.37 -0.43 5.63
CA MET A 112 -7.07 0.08 5.16
C MET A 112 -6.81 1.51 5.62
N ILE A 113 -7.80 2.40 5.52
CA ILE A 113 -7.67 3.78 6.00
C ILE A 113 -7.45 3.81 7.51
N ASP A 114 -8.18 3.01 8.27
CA ASP A 114 -8.01 2.90 9.72
C ASP A 114 -6.61 2.41 10.09
N ARG A 115 -6.09 1.42 9.38
CA ARG A 115 -4.71 0.94 9.56
C ARG A 115 -3.66 2.00 9.23
N VAL A 116 -3.88 2.79 8.18
CA VAL A 116 -2.99 3.91 7.85
C VAL A 116 -3.02 4.95 8.96
N ASN A 117 -4.20 5.32 9.47
CA ASN A 117 -4.35 6.30 10.54
C ASN A 117 -3.70 5.81 11.83
N GLU A 118 -3.86 4.53 12.17
CA GLU A 118 -3.17 3.91 13.30
C GLU A 118 -1.65 3.95 13.13
N ALA A 119 -1.15 3.55 11.96
CA ALA A 119 0.28 3.57 11.65
C ALA A 119 0.87 4.99 11.71
N LEU A 120 0.13 6.00 11.25
CA LEU A 120 0.50 7.41 11.37
C LEU A 120 0.56 7.86 12.83
N SER A 121 -0.37 7.40 13.66
CA SER A 121 -0.37 7.70 15.10
C SER A 121 0.86 7.10 15.81
N VAL A 122 1.27 5.91 15.40
CA VAL A 122 2.50 5.28 15.90
C VAL A 122 3.74 6.02 15.38
N LEU A 123 3.78 6.40 14.10
CA LEU A 123 4.87 7.16 13.51
C LEU A 123 5.10 8.49 14.26
N LYS A 124 4.01 9.18 14.62
CA LYS A 124 4.06 10.45 15.37
C LYS A 124 4.73 10.30 16.72
N LYS A 125 4.60 9.14 17.37
CA LYS A 125 5.19 8.84 18.69
C LYS A 125 6.65 8.40 18.62
N LYS A 126 7.25 8.29 17.42
CA LYS A 126 8.64 7.91 17.29
C LYS A 126 9.54 8.93 18.01
N PRO A 127 10.49 8.49 18.89
CA PRO A 127 11.45 9.39 19.52
C PRO A 127 12.22 10.23 18.51
N ASP A 128 12.63 11.41 18.92
CA ASP A 128 13.44 12.42 18.22
C ASP A 128 12.74 13.13 17.05
N ASN A 129 12.24 12.42 16.05
CA ASN A 129 11.72 13.04 14.81
C ASN A 129 10.34 12.57 14.38
N GLY A 130 9.60 11.88 15.24
CA GLY A 130 8.27 11.32 14.90
C GLY A 130 7.27 12.36 14.44
N GLN A 131 7.18 13.49 15.15
CA GLN A 131 6.30 14.59 14.75
C GLN A 131 6.66 15.13 13.37
N LYS A 132 7.94 15.31 13.09
CA LYS A 132 8.42 15.81 11.79
C LYS A 132 8.14 14.86 10.64
N LEU A 133 8.28 13.55 10.86
CA LEU A 133 7.94 12.52 9.89
C LEU A 133 6.41 12.47 9.65
N TYR A 134 5.62 12.55 10.71
CA TYR A 134 4.17 12.63 10.62
C TYR A 134 3.72 13.86 9.82
N ASP A 135 4.20 15.05 10.15
CA ASP A 135 3.84 16.29 9.48
C ASP A 135 4.19 16.24 7.99
N LEU A 136 5.33 15.65 7.63
CA LEU A 136 5.73 15.46 6.25
C LEU A 136 4.76 14.55 5.50
N ILE A 137 4.43 13.39 6.03
CA ILE A 137 3.48 12.46 5.41
C ILE A 137 2.09 13.08 5.35
N TYR A 138 1.65 13.74 6.42
CA TYR A 138 0.36 14.40 6.48
C TYR A 138 0.21 15.48 5.39
N GLN A 139 1.15 16.40 5.29
CA GLN A 139 1.10 17.48 4.28
C GLN A 139 1.19 16.93 2.85
N THR A 140 1.95 15.86 2.66
CA THR A 140 2.17 15.28 1.33
C THR A 140 0.99 14.47 0.84
N TYR A 141 0.39 13.62 1.70
CA TYR A 141 -0.56 12.59 1.27
C TYR A 141 -1.93 12.64 1.93
N ILE A 142 -2.03 13.11 3.17
CA ILE A 142 -3.23 12.97 4.00
C ILE A 142 -4.09 14.23 3.98
N SER A 143 -3.48 15.41 4.11
CA SER A 143 -4.21 16.70 4.14
C SER A 143 -5.23 16.78 3.00
N PRO A 144 -6.48 17.19 3.26
CA PRO A 144 -7.52 17.29 2.22
C PRO A 144 -7.10 18.15 1.02
N LYS A 145 -6.37 19.23 1.28
CA LYS A 145 -5.84 20.09 0.22
C LYS A 145 -4.50 19.56 -0.26
N LYS A 146 -4.44 19.17 -1.53
CA LYS A 146 -3.17 18.82 -2.19
C LYS A 146 -2.30 20.06 -2.35
N LEU A 147 -1.14 20.07 -1.74
CA LEU A 147 -0.15 21.13 -1.83
C LEU A 147 0.89 20.82 -2.91
N ARG A 148 1.50 21.88 -3.47
CA ARG A 148 2.70 21.75 -4.30
C ARG A 148 3.91 21.40 -3.43
N LEU A 149 4.90 20.73 -4.00
CA LEU A 149 6.11 20.39 -3.27
C LEU A 149 6.80 21.62 -2.68
N SER A 150 6.87 22.72 -3.43
CA SER A 150 7.43 23.99 -2.95
C SER A 150 6.75 24.49 -1.67
N ASP A 151 5.42 24.39 -1.60
CA ASP A 151 4.64 24.85 -0.45
C ASP A 151 4.88 23.94 0.77
N ILE A 152 5.03 22.63 0.54
CA ILE A 152 5.35 21.65 1.59
C ILE A 152 6.76 21.95 2.15
N LEU A 153 7.74 22.14 1.28
CA LEU A 153 9.11 22.45 1.66
C LEU A 153 9.20 23.73 2.48
N TYR A 154 8.47 24.78 2.05
CA TYR A 154 8.38 26.05 2.77
C TYR A 154 7.75 25.88 4.15
N ARG A 155 6.61 25.18 4.24
CA ARG A 155 5.88 24.96 5.52
C ARG A 155 6.70 24.14 6.54
N LEU A 156 7.46 23.17 6.05
CA LEU A 156 8.23 22.27 6.89
C LEU A 156 9.66 22.74 7.11
N ASP A 157 10.04 23.88 6.52
CA ASP A 157 11.39 24.44 6.55
C ASP A 157 12.44 23.36 6.19
N MET A 158 12.29 22.78 4.99
CA MET A 158 13.13 21.69 4.51
C MET A 158 13.71 21.96 3.13
N SER A 159 14.96 21.52 2.93
CA SER A 159 15.51 21.40 1.58
C SER A 159 14.91 20.20 0.86
N PRO A 160 14.86 20.19 -0.50
CA PRO A 160 14.35 19.04 -1.26
C PRO A 160 15.06 17.72 -0.90
N ARG A 161 16.38 17.74 -0.76
CA ARG A 161 17.17 16.55 -0.40
C ARG A 161 16.76 15.99 0.98
N HIS A 162 16.56 16.88 1.94
CA HIS A 162 16.16 16.51 3.29
C HIS A 162 14.74 15.91 3.29
N TYR A 163 13.82 16.53 2.55
CA TYR A 163 12.46 16.05 2.37
C TYR A 163 12.41 14.62 1.81
N TYR A 164 13.10 14.34 0.70
CA TYR A 164 13.08 13.00 0.10
C TYR A 164 13.66 11.93 1.02
N ARG A 165 14.73 12.25 1.75
CA ARG A 165 15.32 11.34 2.75
C ARG A 165 14.35 11.03 3.90
N LEU A 166 13.69 12.05 4.45
CA LEU A 166 12.72 11.85 5.53
C LEU A 166 11.45 11.15 5.04
N ARG A 167 11.00 11.46 3.81
CA ARG A 167 9.88 10.76 3.17
C ARG A 167 10.16 9.27 3.05
N GLU A 168 11.32 8.90 2.53
CA GLU A 168 11.74 7.51 2.43
C GLU A 168 11.77 6.82 3.79
N GLN A 169 12.36 7.46 4.80
CA GLN A 169 12.36 6.95 6.17
C GLN A 169 10.94 6.73 6.71
N ALA A 170 10.06 7.71 6.56
CA ALA A 170 8.68 7.62 7.03
C ALA A 170 7.91 6.49 6.33
N VAL A 171 8.02 6.38 5.00
CA VAL A 171 7.36 5.32 4.23
C VAL A 171 7.87 3.94 4.61
N ASN A 172 9.18 3.79 4.87
CA ASN A 172 9.75 2.53 5.35
C ASN A 172 9.19 2.13 6.73
N ILE A 173 9.09 3.06 7.67
CA ILE A 173 8.50 2.79 8.99
C ILE A 173 7.03 2.39 8.86
N LEU A 174 6.25 3.13 8.06
CA LEU A 174 4.85 2.82 7.80
C LEU A 174 4.70 1.45 7.12
N SER A 175 5.59 1.10 6.18
CA SER A 175 5.55 -0.19 5.49
C SER A 175 5.74 -1.37 6.45
N ILE A 176 6.62 -1.23 7.43
CA ILE A 176 6.81 -2.24 8.48
C ILE A 176 5.51 -2.38 9.28
N ARG A 177 4.91 -1.28 9.70
CA ARG A 177 3.70 -1.30 10.54
C ARG A 177 2.47 -1.83 9.80
N LEU A 178 2.31 -1.48 8.53
CA LEU A 178 1.14 -1.86 7.73
C LEU A 178 1.14 -3.33 7.30
N TRP A 179 2.32 -3.88 7.03
CA TRP A 179 2.47 -5.20 6.40
C TRP A 179 3.17 -6.24 7.30
N SER A 180 3.26 -5.98 8.58
CA SER A 180 3.79 -6.92 9.58
C SER A 180 2.74 -7.88 10.08
#